data_dd253df8af52a7a3d4093c6b1598dba3
#
_entry.id   dd253df8af52a7a3d4093c6b1598dba3
#
_cell.length_a   1.000
_cell.length_b   1.000
_cell.length_c   1.000
_cell.angle_alpha   90.00
_cell.angle_beta   90.00
_cell.angle_gamma   90.00
#
_symmetry.space_group_name_H-M   'P 1'
#
loop_
_entity.id
_entity.type
_entity.pdbx_description
1 polymer ?
#
loop_
_entity_poly.entity_id
_entity_poly.type
_entity_poly.pdbx_seq_one_letter_code
_entity_poly.pdbx_strand_id
1 'polypeptide(L)'
;HHDHDDHHHDHAGHGYGDNQKLYVHFFRDHYGSKFGMWLFLFTEVLLFGGLLFLYYGYRIEYPQQFHDGAMELDILMGTVNTIVLLTSSLTMVMAIVAIQRESKKLSIFYMLFTIACAFTFLINKYFEWSYKIHHGIYPGSQDFPAHLKEEGIATFFGLYYLMTGLHTFHVIVGVVVLSILTVMIIRGTIKKDYYTHLENGGLYWHLVDLIWIFLFPLFYLLH
;
A
#
# COMPACT_ATOMS: atom_id res chain seq x y z
N HIS A 1 -67.60 -47.37 5.27
CA HIS A 1 -67.10 -46.38 4.28
C HIS A 1 -66.82 -45.10 4.95
N HIS A 2 -65.57 -44.88 5.30
CA HIS A 2 -64.99 -43.57 5.54
C HIS A 2 -63.52 -43.69 5.15
N ASP A 3 -63.20 -43.09 3.99
CA ASP A 3 -61.81 -42.85 3.56
C ASP A 3 -61.28 -41.70 4.41
N HIS A 4 -60.17 -41.94 5.09
CA HIS A 4 -59.32 -40.92 5.68
C HIS A 4 -58.10 -40.73 4.80
N ASP A 5 -58.09 -39.61 4.04
CA ASP A 5 -56.96 -39.10 3.32
C ASP A 5 -55.95 -38.50 4.32
N ASP A 6 -54.83 -39.22 4.55
CA ASP A 6 -53.69 -38.71 5.28
C ASP A 6 -52.85 -37.81 4.39
N HIS A 7 -53.03 -36.50 4.51
CA HIS A 7 -52.11 -35.53 3.97
C HIS A 7 -50.84 -35.45 4.83
N HIS A 8 -49.82 -36.21 4.47
CA HIS A 8 -48.47 -35.98 4.97
C HIS A 8 -47.90 -34.68 4.37
N HIS A 9 -47.83 -33.64 5.17
CA HIS A 9 -47.06 -32.44 4.84
C HIS A 9 -45.56 -32.68 5.05
N ASP A 10 -44.88 -32.96 3.93
CA ASP A 10 -43.40 -32.91 3.87
C ASP A 10 -42.88 -31.45 3.96
N HIS A 11 -42.71 -30.93 5.18
CA HIS A 11 -42.07 -29.65 5.44
C HIS A 11 -40.75 -29.81 6.17
N ALA A 12 -39.81 -30.64 5.68
CA ALA A 12 -38.50 -30.78 6.36
C ALA A 12 -37.32 -30.96 5.37
N GLY A 13 -37.32 -30.31 4.20
CA GLY A 13 -36.24 -30.49 3.22
C GLY A 13 -35.52 -29.21 2.73
N HIS A 14 -36.16 -28.04 2.86
CA HIS A 14 -35.66 -26.84 2.19
C HIS A 14 -34.66 -25.99 2.94
N GLY A 15 -34.49 -26.15 4.27
CA GLY A 15 -33.61 -25.29 5.05
C GLY A 15 -32.13 -25.72 5.10
N TYR A 16 -31.85 -27.01 4.98
CA TYR A 16 -30.51 -27.52 5.21
C TYR A 16 -29.57 -27.35 3.98
N GLY A 17 -30.13 -27.54 2.77
CA GLY A 17 -29.37 -27.40 1.52
C GLY A 17 -29.02 -25.94 1.19
N ASP A 18 -29.90 -25.00 1.51
CA ASP A 18 -29.68 -23.56 1.25
C ASP A 18 -28.64 -22.96 2.20
N ASN A 19 -28.65 -23.35 3.48
CA ASN A 19 -27.63 -22.94 4.42
C ASN A 19 -26.24 -23.47 4.03
N GLN A 20 -26.15 -24.72 3.55
CA GLN A 20 -24.89 -25.29 3.12
C GLN A 20 -24.34 -24.62 1.87
N LYS A 21 -25.17 -24.23 0.90
CA LYS A 21 -24.77 -23.43 -0.28
C LYS A 21 -24.30 -22.02 0.14
N LEU A 22 -24.99 -21.39 1.09
CA LEU A 22 -24.62 -20.08 1.62
C LEU A 22 -23.27 -20.14 2.34
N TYR A 23 -23.00 -21.16 3.15
CA TYR A 23 -21.70 -21.37 3.80
C TYR A 23 -20.59 -21.59 2.79
N VAL A 24 -20.78 -22.45 1.78
CA VAL A 24 -19.77 -22.71 0.75
C VAL A 24 -19.48 -21.45 -0.07
N HIS A 25 -20.52 -20.64 -0.40
CA HIS A 25 -20.34 -19.38 -1.11
C HIS A 25 -19.57 -18.35 -0.27
N PHE A 26 -19.91 -18.24 1.02
CA PHE A 26 -19.25 -17.34 1.96
C PHE A 26 -17.77 -17.69 2.15
N PHE A 27 -17.44 -18.98 2.39
CA PHE A 27 -16.05 -19.43 2.53
C PHE A 27 -15.28 -19.25 1.22
N ARG A 28 -15.86 -19.54 0.07
CA ARG A 28 -15.20 -19.38 -1.23
C ARG A 28 -14.87 -17.92 -1.51
N ASP A 29 -15.77 -17.00 -1.23
CA ASP A 29 -15.55 -15.57 -1.47
C ASP A 29 -14.52 -14.99 -0.52
N HIS A 30 -14.50 -15.43 0.74
CA HIS A 30 -13.54 -14.99 1.74
C HIS A 30 -12.12 -15.49 1.45
N TYR A 31 -11.95 -16.79 1.15
CA TYR A 31 -10.65 -17.36 0.77
C TYR A 31 -10.19 -16.86 -0.59
N GLY A 32 -11.07 -16.73 -1.57
CA GLY A 32 -10.77 -16.19 -2.88
C GLY A 32 -10.27 -14.75 -2.83
N SER A 33 -10.89 -13.89 -2.03
CA SER A 33 -10.48 -12.51 -1.83
C SER A 33 -9.09 -12.40 -1.17
N LYS A 34 -8.83 -13.20 -0.13
CA LYS A 34 -7.50 -13.24 0.52
C LYS A 34 -6.42 -13.78 -0.41
N PHE A 35 -6.72 -14.86 -1.13
CA PHE A 35 -5.77 -15.45 -2.08
C PHE A 35 -5.44 -14.50 -3.24
N GLY A 36 -6.45 -13.81 -3.79
CA GLY A 36 -6.25 -12.78 -4.82
C GLY A 36 -5.38 -11.63 -4.32
N MET A 37 -5.59 -11.17 -3.07
CA MET A 37 -4.75 -10.14 -2.45
C MET A 37 -3.30 -10.62 -2.30
N TRP A 38 -3.06 -11.86 -1.84
CA TRP A 38 -1.71 -12.41 -1.73
C TRP A 38 -1.00 -12.54 -3.07
N LEU A 39 -1.69 -12.96 -4.13
CA LEU A 39 -1.13 -12.97 -5.49
C LEU A 39 -0.77 -11.57 -5.96
N PHE A 40 -1.64 -10.60 -5.74
CA PHE A 40 -1.38 -9.20 -6.08
C PHE A 40 -0.15 -8.67 -5.31
N LEU A 41 -0.08 -8.87 -3.99
CA LEU A 41 1.08 -8.46 -3.19
C LEU A 41 2.39 -9.12 -3.69
N PHE A 42 2.32 -10.38 -4.10
CA PHE A 42 3.46 -11.09 -4.67
C PHE A 42 3.95 -10.45 -5.98
N THR A 43 3.03 -10.06 -6.88
CA THR A 43 3.40 -9.36 -8.13
C THR A 43 4.05 -8.01 -7.87
N GLU A 44 3.57 -7.27 -6.85
CA GLU A 44 4.17 -5.99 -6.45
C GLU A 44 5.59 -6.17 -5.87
N VAL A 45 5.78 -7.19 -5.04
CA VAL A 45 7.12 -7.53 -4.52
C VAL A 45 8.08 -7.91 -5.65
N LEU A 46 7.62 -8.64 -6.67
CA LEU A 46 8.44 -8.96 -7.85
C LEU A 46 8.77 -7.71 -8.67
N LEU A 47 7.82 -6.80 -8.85
CA LEU A 47 8.01 -5.55 -9.57
C LEU A 47 9.09 -4.69 -8.89
N PHE A 48 8.93 -4.40 -7.61
CA PHE A 48 9.90 -3.59 -6.86
C PHE A 48 11.22 -4.35 -6.65
N GLY A 49 11.19 -5.65 -6.43
CA GLY A 49 12.38 -6.49 -6.32
C GLY A 49 13.20 -6.50 -7.59
N GLY A 50 12.57 -6.54 -8.76
CA GLY A 50 13.22 -6.39 -10.05
C GLY A 50 13.92 -5.04 -10.21
N LEU A 51 13.26 -3.94 -9.80
CA LEU A 51 13.84 -2.61 -9.81
C LEU A 51 15.01 -2.47 -8.81
N LEU A 52 14.91 -3.07 -7.62
CA LEU A 52 16.00 -3.11 -6.65
C LEU A 52 17.21 -3.88 -7.19
N PHE A 53 16.97 -4.99 -7.88
CA PHE A 53 18.02 -5.77 -8.52
C PHE A 53 18.71 -4.97 -9.65
N LEU A 54 17.92 -4.26 -10.45
CA LEU A 54 18.43 -3.36 -11.50
C LEU A 54 19.29 -2.22 -10.89
N TYR A 55 18.81 -1.60 -9.81
CA TYR A 55 19.56 -0.58 -9.08
C TYR A 55 20.91 -1.12 -8.59
N TYR A 56 20.91 -2.32 -8.01
CA TYR A 56 22.13 -2.95 -7.52
C TYR A 56 23.13 -3.24 -8.64
N GLY A 57 22.67 -3.69 -9.81
CA GLY A 57 23.48 -3.91 -10.99
C GLY A 57 24.21 -2.63 -11.44
N TYR A 58 23.47 -1.53 -11.61
CA TYR A 58 24.06 -0.24 -12.00
C TYR A 58 24.97 0.36 -10.92
N ARG A 59 24.68 0.13 -9.64
CA ARG A 59 25.54 0.56 -8.54
C ARG A 59 26.91 -0.12 -8.55
N ILE A 60 26.98 -1.39 -8.97
CA ILE A 60 28.27 -2.09 -9.14
C ILE A 60 29.06 -1.50 -10.31
N GLU A 61 28.40 -1.10 -11.38
CA GLU A 61 29.03 -0.54 -12.59
C GLU A 61 29.49 0.91 -12.37
N TYR A 62 28.71 1.71 -11.64
CA TYR A 62 28.95 3.15 -11.40
C TYR A 62 28.98 3.50 -9.90
N PRO A 63 29.88 2.92 -9.08
CA PRO A 63 29.82 3.05 -7.63
C PRO A 63 30.04 4.50 -7.14
N GLN A 64 30.96 5.26 -7.77
CA GLN A 64 31.27 6.64 -7.40
C GLN A 64 30.13 7.58 -7.77
N GLN A 65 29.55 7.44 -8.94
CA GLN A 65 28.45 8.26 -9.42
C GLN A 65 27.17 8.05 -8.61
N PHE A 66 26.91 6.81 -8.16
CA PHE A 66 25.81 6.52 -7.25
C PHE A 66 26.02 7.12 -5.86
N HIS A 67 27.26 7.13 -5.36
CA HIS A 67 27.62 7.84 -4.13
C HIS A 67 27.35 9.35 -4.26
N ASP A 68 27.87 10.00 -5.30
CA ASP A 68 27.72 11.43 -5.54
C ASP A 68 26.25 11.83 -5.75
N GLY A 69 25.48 11.01 -6.47
CA GLY A 69 24.05 11.21 -6.63
C GLY A 69 23.25 11.10 -5.32
N ALA A 70 23.62 10.16 -4.44
CA ALA A 70 23.00 10.00 -3.15
C ALA A 70 23.27 11.19 -2.20
N MET A 71 24.42 11.82 -2.30
CA MET A 71 24.78 13.04 -1.53
C MET A 71 23.87 14.24 -1.83
N GLU A 72 23.25 14.28 -3.01
CA GLU A 72 22.28 15.31 -3.38
C GLU A 72 20.87 15.09 -2.79
N LEU A 73 20.64 14.01 -2.05
CA LEU A 73 19.37 13.70 -1.42
C LEU A 73 19.34 14.19 0.03
N ASP A 74 18.21 14.78 0.42
CA ASP A 74 18.00 15.25 1.80
C ASP A 74 17.62 14.09 2.72
N ILE A 75 18.60 13.61 3.50
CA ILE A 75 18.42 12.52 4.48
C ILE A 75 17.37 12.89 5.52
N LEU A 76 17.30 14.15 5.95
CA LEU A 76 16.33 14.60 6.95
C LEU A 76 14.90 14.43 6.44
N MET A 77 14.65 14.86 5.20
CA MET A 77 13.33 14.72 4.56
C MET A 77 12.93 13.24 4.40
N GLY A 78 13.89 12.39 3.98
CA GLY A 78 13.68 10.95 3.89
C GLY A 78 13.36 10.29 5.23
N THR A 79 14.09 10.70 6.30
CA THR A 79 13.88 10.20 7.67
C THR A 79 12.50 10.59 8.21
N VAL A 80 12.11 11.86 8.05
CA VAL A 80 10.78 12.35 8.47
C VAL A 80 9.67 11.55 7.75
N ASN A 81 9.80 11.36 6.44
CA ASN A 81 8.86 10.57 5.66
C ASN A 81 8.77 9.12 6.15
N THR A 82 9.88 8.51 6.52
CA THR A 82 9.92 7.15 7.08
C THR A 82 9.18 7.07 8.42
N ILE A 83 9.40 8.02 9.33
CA ILE A 83 8.71 8.07 10.63
C ILE A 83 7.20 8.25 10.42
N VAL A 84 6.80 9.14 9.50
CA VAL A 84 5.39 9.38 9.18
C VAL A 84 4.71 8.11 8.66
N LEU A 85 5.34 7.38 7.73
CA LEU A 85 4.78 6.15 7.18
C LEU A 85 4.74 5.01 8.22
N LEU A 86 5.79 4.83 9.03
CA LEU A 86 5.78 3.84 10.12
C LEU A 86 4.67 4.12 11.13
N THR A 87 4.44 5.40 11.46
CA THR A 87 3.32 5.80 12.32
C THR A 87 1.98 5.48 11.67
N SER A 88 1.85 5.73 10.35
CA SER A 88 0.63 5.40 9.61
C SER A 88 0.34 3.90 9.56
N SER A 89 1.39 3.08 9.43
CA SER A 89 1.29 1.62 9.48
C SER A 89 0.76 1.15 10.84
N LEU A 90 1.27 1.70 11.93
CA LEU A 90 0.77 1.40 13.28
C LEU A 90 -0.70 1.81 13.46
N THR A 91 -1.08 3.01 13.02
CA THR A 91 -2.47 3.48 13.15
C THR A 91 -3.45 2.67 12.30
N MET A 92 -3.02 2.14 11.16
CA MET A 92 -3.81 1.21 10.36
C MET A 92 -4.12 -0.09 11.12
N VAL A 93 -3.14 -0.68 11.81
CA VAL A 93 -3.36 -1.85 12.68
C VAL A 93 -4.34 -1.51 13.80
N MET A 94 -4.18 -0.35 14.45
CA MET A 94 -5.09 0.09 15.51
C MET A 94 -6.52 0.29 15.01
N ALA A 95 -6.71 0.73 13.76
CA ALA A 95 -8.03 0.85 13.15
C ALA A 95 -8.72 -0.51 12.99
N ILE A 96 -7.99 -1.55 12.56
CA ILE A 96 -8.49 -2.92 12.43
C ILE A 96 -8.87 -3.47 13.82
N VAL A 97 -7.99 -3.32 14.81
CA VAL A 97 -8.26 -3.76 16.20
C VAL A 97 -9.47 -3.04 16.79
N ALA A 98 -9.65 -1.75 16.48
CA ALA A 98 -10.80 -0.98 16.94
C ALA A 98 -12.14 -1.53 16.40
N ILE A 99 -12.19 -1.97 15.12
CA ILE A 99 -13.37 -2.62 14.55
C ILE A 99 -13.63 -3.97 15.22
N GLN A 100 -12.60 -4.77 15.48
CA GLN A 100 -12.73 -6.06 16.17
C GLN A 100 -13.29 -5.88 17.60
N ARG A 101 -12.98 -4.74 18.24
CA ARG A 101 -13.50 -4.35 19.57
C ARG A 101 -14.83 -3.58 19.50
N GLU A 102 -15.49 -3.55 18.35
CA GLU A 102 -16.77 -2.86 18.13
C GLU A 102 -16.73 -1.34 18.35
N SER A 103 -15.53 -0.75 18.42
CA SER A 103 -15.32 0.69 18.61
C SER A 103 -15.23 1.42 17.28
N LYS A 104 -16.37 1.58 16.59
CA LYS A 104 -16.47 2.21 15.26
C LYS A 104 -15.85 3.62 15.22
N LYS A 105 -16.11 4.45 16.23
CA LYS A 105 -15.59 5.84 16.28
C LYS A 105 -14.07 5.87 16.34
N LEU A 106 -13.49 4.97 17.13
CA LEU A 106 -12.04 4.87 17.29
C LEU A 106 -11.37 4.37 16.00
N SER A 107 -11.99 3.41 15.30
CA SER A 107 -11.51 2.95 14.00
C SER A 107 -11.51 4.06 12.96
N ILE A 108 -12.58 4.85 12.87
CA ILE A 108 -12.66 6.01 11.95
C ILE A 108 -11.56 7.02 12.27
N PHE A 109 -11.32 7.31 13.55
CA PHE A 109 -10.26 8.22 13.97
C PHE A 109 -8.88 7.75 13.49
N TYR A 110 -8.54 6.47 13.71
CA TYR A 110 -7.26 5.92 13.25
C TYR A 110 -7.14 5.88 11.72
N MET A 111 -8.22 5.57 10.99
CA MET A 111 -8.24 5.61 9.53
C MET A 111 -7.97 7.02 8.99
N LEU A 112 -8.63 8.04 9.55
CA LEU A 112 -8.40 9.43 9.16
C LEU A 112 -6.98 9.89 9.49
N PHE A 113 -6.42 9.45 10.62
CA PHE A 113 -5.04 9.75 10.97
C PHE A 113 -4.05 9.09 10.00
N THR A 114 -4.28 7.84 9.61
CA THR A 114 -3.47 7.13 8.58
C THR A 114 -3.50 7.90 7.26
N ILE A 115 -4.68 8.35 6.81
CA ILE A 115 -4.84 9.14 5.58
C ILE A 115 -4.10 10.48 5.71
N ALA A 116 -4.17 11.16 6.86
CA ALA A 116 -3.44 12.41 7.10
C ALA A 116 -1.91 12.21 7.02
N CYS A 117 -1.37 11.13 7.58
CA CYS A 117 0.03 10.75 7.44
C CYS A 117 0.43 10.52 5.97
N ALA A 118 -0.43 9.84 5.20
CA ALA A 118 -0.20 9.61 3.78
C ALA A 118 -0.15 10.94 2.99
N PHE A 119 -1.05 11.88 3.27
CA PHE A 119 -1.00 13.21 2.67
C PHE A 119 0.27 13.98 3.07
N THR A 120 0.70 13.90 4.31
CA THR A 120 1.96 14.50 4.76
C THR A 120 3.14 13.98 3.95
N PHE A 121 3.22 12.67 3.73
CA PHE A 121 4.23 12.06 2.87
C PHE A 121 4.17 12.60 1.43
N LEU A 122 2.97 12.65 0.83
CA LEU A 122 2.79 13.13 -0.55
C LEU A 122 3.19 14.59 -0.70
N ILE A 123 2.85 15.44 0.28
CA ILE A 123 3.22 16.86 0.30
C ILE A 123 4.74 17.02 0.40
N ASN A 124 5.38 16.29 1.30
CA ASN A 124 6.84 16.31 1.44
C ASN A 124 7.53 15.86 0.14
N LYS A 125 7.03 14.79 -0.51
CA LYS A 125 7.56 14.33 -1.80
C LYS A 125 7.35 15.34 -2.91
N TYR A 126 6.22 15.99 -2.94
CA TYR A 126 5.97 17.06 -3.90
C TYR A 126 6.97 18.22 -3.76
N PHE A 127 7.25 18.68 -2.54
CA PHE A 127 8.26 19.73 -2.29
C PHE A 127 9.66 19.26 -2.66
N GLU A 128 10.06 18.04 -2.30
CA GLU A 128 11.36 17.47 -2.64
C GLU A 128 11.57 17.42 -4.17
N TRP A 129 10.58 16.92 -4.91
CA TRP A 129 10.66 16.83 -6.36
C TRP A 129 10.60 18.20 -7.03
N SER A 130 9.73 19.08 -6.57
CA SER A 130 9.62 20.45 -7.09
C SER A 130 10.94 21.19 -6.97
N TYR A 131 11.60 21.08 -5.82
CA TYR A 131 12.91 21.67 -5.59
C TYR A 131 13.94 21.13 -6.60
N LYS A 132 14.04 19.82 -6.77
CA LYS A 132 15.00 19.18 -7.69
C LYS A 132 14.73 19.55 -9.16
N ILE A 133 13.47 19.54 -9.57
CA ILE A 133 13.07 19.90 -10.94
C ILE A 133 13.41 21.38 -11.23
N HIS A 134 13.18 22.30 -10.29
CA HIS A 134 13.56 23.71 -10.44
C HIS A 134 15.07 23.93 -10.54
N HIS A 135 15.89 23.06 -9.95
CA HIS A 135 17.34 23.11 -10.04
C HIS A 135 17.90 22.30 -11.23
N GLY A 136 17.03 21.82 -12.14
CA GLY A 136 17.42 21.06 -13.32
C GLY A 136 17.96 19.65 -13.03
N ILE A 137 17.80 19.12 -11.81
CA ILE A 137 18.27 17.81 -11.38
C ILE A 137 17.27 16.73 -11.82
N TYR A 138 17.15 16.50 -13.13
CA TYR A 138 16.36 15.40 -13.68
C TYR A 138 17.02 14.87 -14.97
N PRO A 139 16.86 13.57 -15.29
CA PRO A 139 17.45 12.99 -16.50
C PRO A 139 16.98 13.69 -17.77
N GLY A 140 17.93 14.13 -18.62
CA GLY A 140 17.63 14.80 -19.89
C GLY A 140 17.47 16.33 -19.80
N SER A 141 17.68 16.95 -18.62
CA SER A 141 17.70 18.41 -18.48
C SER A 141 18.91 19.01 -19.23
N GLN A 142 18.69 20.11 -19.97
CA GLN A 142 19.78 20.91 -20.55
C GLN A 142 20.56 21.68 -19.48
N ASP A 143 19.90 22.02 -18.38
CA ASP A 143 20.46 22.76 -17.24
C ASP A 143 21.01 21.83 -16.14
N PHE A 144 21.22 20.54 -16.46
CA PHE A 144 21.79 19.59 -15.52
C PHE A 144 23.15 20.09 -15.03
N PRO A 145 23.40 20.19 -13.72
CA PRO A 145 24.63 20.75 -13.18
C PRO A 145 25.88 20.10 -13.80
N ALA A 146 26.89 20.90 -14.17
CA ALA A 146 28.05 20.41 -14.90
C ALA A 146 28.83 19.32 -14.16
N HIS A 147 28.82 19.34 -12.80
CA HIS A 147 29.44 18.35 -11.93
C HIS A 147 28.65 17.02 -11.85
N LEU A 148 27.41 16.99 -12.35
CA LEU A 148 26.52 15.83 -12.36
C LEU A 148 26.28 15.27 -13.79
N LYS A 149 27.00 15.76 -14.81
CA LYS A 149 26.80 15.36 -16.23
C LYS A 149 27.36 13.99 -16.60
N GLU A 150 27.74 13.17 -15.64
CA GLU A 150 28.21 11.81 -15.91
C GLU A 150 27.04 10.85 -16.14
N GLU A 151 27.20 9.88 -17.05
CA GLU A 151 26.15 8.91 -17.42
C GLU A 151 25.61 8.13 -16.22
N GLY A 152 26.49 7.72 -15.30
CA GLY A 152 26.11 6.99 -14.10
C GLY A 152 25.21 7.79 -13.15
N ILE A 153 25.41 9.11 -13.03
CA ILE A 153 24.58 10.00 -12.19
C ILE A 153 23.19 10.18 -12.82
N ALA A 154 23.12 10.36 -14.14
CA ALA A 154 21.84 10.43 -14.84
C ALA A 154 21.04 9.13 -14.67
N THR A 155 21.70 7.97 -14.69
CA THR A 155 21.09 6.66 -14.42
C THR A 155 20.59 6.57 -12.98
N PHE A 156 21.36 7.04 -11.99
CA PHE A 156 20.95 7.09 -10.60
C PHE A 156 19.65 7.90 -10.42
N PHE A 157 19.60 9.12 -10.94
CA PHE A 157 18.39 9.95 -10.85
C PHE A 157 17.21 9.36 -11.63
N GLY A 158 17.46 8.70 -12.79
CA GLY A 158 16.43 7.97 -13.54
C GLY A 158 15.79 6.88 -12.70
N LEU A 159 16.59 6.03 -12.03
CA LEU A 159 16.12 4.99 -11.13
C LEU A 159 15.44 5.58 -9.88
N TYR A 160 15.99 6.65 -9.30
CA TYR A 160 15.39 7.35 -8.18
C TYR A 160 13.97 7.83 -8.51
N TYR A 161 13.78 8.59 -9.61
CA TYR A 161 12.47 9.08 -9.99
C TYR A 161 11.51 7.96 -10.39
N LEU A 162 12.00 6.91 -11.06
CA LEU A 162 11.18 5.77 -11.44
C LEU A 162 10.66 5.01 -10.19
N MET A 163 11.55 4.64 -9.28
CA MET A 163 11.19 3.83 -8.11
C MET A 163 10.38 4.63 -7.10
N THR A 164 10.80 5.86 -6.78
CA THR A 164 10.05 6.72 -5.86
C THR A 164 8.73 7.21 -6.47
N GLY A 165 8.66 7.42 -7.77
CA GLY A 165 7.45 7.78 -8.50
C GLY A 165 6.44 6.65 -8.52
N LEU A 166 6.89 5.43 -8.81
CA LEU A 166 6.05 4.23 -8.75
C LEU A 166 5.52 4.00 -7.31
N HIS A 167 6.39 4.15 -6.32
CA HIS A 167 5.98 4.09 -4.91
C HIS A 167 4.95 5.16 -4.56
N THR A 168 5.17 6.42 -4.94
CA THR A 168 4.23 7.53 -4.73
C THR A 168 2.87 7.25 -5.39
N PHE A 169 2.87 6.68 -6.59
CA PHE A 169 1.64 6.23 -7.25
C PHE A 169 0.87 5.20 -6.41
N HIS A 170 1.57 4.20 -5.85
CA HIS A 170 0.96 3.21 -4.96
C HIS A 170 0.42 3.83 -3.66
N VAL A 171 1.11 4.84 -3.10
CA VAL A 171 0.59 5.61 -1.96
C VAL A 171 -0.72 6.31 -2.31
N ILE A 172 -0.83 6.95 -3.49
CA ILE A 172 -2.05 7.60 -3.95
C ILE A 172 -3.20 6.60 -4.09
N VAL A 173 -2.95 5.45 -4.73
CA VAL A 173 -3.94 4.36 -4.82
C VAL A 173 -4.36 3.91 -3.42
N GLY A 174 -3.40 3.76 -2.49
CA GLY A 174 -3.65 3.42 -1.09
C GLY A 174 -4.56 4.43 -0.39
N VAL A 175 -4.33 5.72 -0.56
CA VAL A 175 -5.19 6.79 0.00
C VAL A 175 -6.62 6.68 -0.53
N VAL A 176 -6.81 6.38 -1.81
CA VAL A 176 -8.16 6.18 -2.39
C VAL A 176 -8.82 4.96 -1.76
N VAL A 177 -8.12 3.82 -1.65
CA VAL A 177 -8.63 2.60 -1.03
C VAL A 177 -9.01 2.85 0.44
N LEU A 178 -8.12 3.47 1.23
CA LEU A 178 -8.38 3.79 2.63
C LEU A 178 -9.57 4.74 2.81
N SER A 179 -9.73 5.70 1.89
CA SER A 179 -10.88 6.63 1.90
C SER A 179 -12.20 5.88 1.64
N ILE A 180 -12.23 4.97 0.67
CA ILE A 180 -13.39 4.12 0.39
C ILE A 180 -13.73 3.26 1.62
N LEU A 181 -12.73 2.61 2.23
CA LEU A 181 -12.90 1.79 3.43
C LEU A 181 -13.44 2.61 4.60
N THR A 182 -12.93 3.83 4.78
CA THR A 182 -13.43 4.75 5.82
C THR A 182 -14.91 5.07 5.61
N VAL A 183 -15.34 5.36 4.38
CA VAL A 183 -16.75 5.58 4.05
C VAL A 183 -17.59 4.32 4.32
N MET A 184 -17.07 3.12 4.00
CA MET A 184 -17.76 1.85 4.29
C MET A 184 -17.92 1.61 5.80
N ILE A 185 -16.93 1.98 6.62
CA ILE A 185 -17.05 1.94 8.08
C ILE A 185 -18.12 2.92 8.57
N ILE A 186 -18.12 4.15 8.06
CA ILE A 186 -19.11 5.19 8.41
C ILE A 186 -20.53 4.72 8.09
N ARG A 187 -20.73 4.12 6.91
CA ARG A 187 -22.02 3.57 6.47
C ARG A 187 -22.44 2.31 7.23
N GLY A 188 -21.55 1.70 8.02
CA GLY A 188 -21.81 0.48 8.76
C GLY A 188 -21.80 -0.80 7.94
N THR A 189 -21.25 -0.76 6.73
CA THR A 189 -21.05 -1.94 5.88
C THR A 189 -19.97 -2.86 6.44
N ILE A 190 -18.89 -2.27 6.99
CA ILE A 190 -17.81 -3.00 7.68
C ILE A 190 -18.16 -3.09 9.16
N LYS A 191 -18.25 -4.34 9.66
CA LYS A 191 -18.55 -4.70 11.06
C LYS A 191 -17.59 -5.79 11.51
N LYS A 192 -17.64 -6.14 12.81
CA LYS A 192 -16.83 -7.21 13.43
C LYS A 192 -16.84 -8.53 12.66
N ASP A 193 -17.97 -8.91 12.07
CA ASP A 193 -18.12 -10.18 11.34
C ASP A 193 -17.71 -10.10 9.86
N TYR A 194 -17.55 -8.88 9.30
CA TYR A 194 -17.28 -8.61 7.89
C TYR A 194 -16.22 -7.53 7.70
N TYR A 195 -15.00 -7.77 8.23
CA TYR A 195 -13.89 -6.82 8.13
C TYR A 195 -12.78 -7.24 7.15
N THR A 196 -12.99 -8.28 6.34
CA THR A 196 -11.99 -8.79 5.37
C THR A 196 -11.50 -7.72 4.41
N HIS A 197 -12.40 -6.83 3.96
CA HIS A 197 -12.01 -5.72 3.08
C HIS A 197 -11.04 -4.75 3.79
N LEU A 198 -11.25 -4.52 5.09
CA LEU A 198 -10.37 -3.69 5.89
C LEU A 198 -9.01 -4.37 6.12
N GLU A 199 -8.98 -5.69 6.35
CA GLU A 199 -7.74 -6.47 6.44
C GLU A 199 -6.96 -6.42 5.13
N ASN A 200 -7.61 -6.64 3.98
CA ASN A 200 -6.97 -6.59 2.68
C ASN A 200 -6.42 -5.19 2.36
N GLY A 201 -7.18 -4.13 2.68
CA GLY A 201 -6.69 -2.75 2.56
C GLY A 201 -5.49 -2.47 3.48
N GLY A 202 -5.51 -3.03 4.70
CA GLY A 202 -4.39 -2.96 5.63
C GLY A 202 -3.14 -3.68 5.12
N LEU A 203 -3.28 -4.87 4.56
CA LEU A 203 -2.18 -5.62 3.95
C LEU A 203 -1.55 -4.84 2.78
N TYR A 204 -2.38 -4.24 1.92
CA TYR A 204 -1.90 -3.37 0.85
C TYR A 204 -1.10 -2.18 1.40
N TRP A 205 -1.66 -1.47 2.41
CA TRP A 205 -1.00 -0.33 3.02
C TRP A 205 0.34 -0.69 3.66
N HIS A 206 0.39 -1.82 4.39
CA HIS A 206 1.63 -2.32 4.99
C HIS A 206 2.68 -2.69 3.95
N LEU A 207 2.28 -3.25 2.79
CA LEU A 207 3.21 -3.51 1.70
C LEU A 207 3.82 -2.21 1.16
N VAL A 208 2.99 -1.19 0.94
CA VAL A 208 3.45 0.13 0.46
C VAL A 208 4.46 0.73 1.44
N ASP A 209 4.17 0.70 2.75
CA ASP A 209 5.08 1.18 3.78
C ASP A 209 6.39 0.37 3.83
N LEU A 210 6.29 -0.96 3.69
CA LEU A 210 7.44 -1.85 3.68
C LEU A 210 8.37 -1.57 2.49
N ILE A 211 7.82 -1.31 1.31
CA ILE A 211 8.60 -0.92 0.13
C ILE A 211 9.39 0.36 0.43
N TRP A 212 8.79 1.36 1.09
CA TRP A 212 9.50 2.57 1.47
C TRP A 212 10.67 2.31 2.42
N ILE A 213 10.52 1.38 3.39
CA ILE A 213 11.60 0.98 4.32
C ILE A 213 12.82 0.45 3.56
N PHE A 214 12.64 -0.16 2.38
CA PHE A 214 13.75 -0.59 1.52
C PHE A 214 14.27 0.56 0.64
N LEU A 215 13.39 1.40 0.10
CA LEU A 215 13.77 2.51 -0.77
C LEU A 215 14.57 3.60 0.00
N PHE A 216 14.19 3.87 1.23
CA PHE A 216 14.82 4.91 2.04
C PHE A 216 16.31 4.63 2.26
N PRO A 217 16.77 3.50 2.84
CA PRO A 217 18.20 3.27 3.02
C PRO A 217 18.93 3.14 1.67
N LEU A 218 18.28 2.60 0.65
CA LEU A 218 18.89 2.41 -0.66
C LEU A 218 19.31 3.74 -1.30
N PHE A 219 18.47 4.75 -1.25
CA PHE A 219 18.71 6.04 -1.89
C PHE A 219 19.36 7.06 -0.95
N TYR A 220 19.02 7.05 0.34
CA TYR A 220 19.38 8.12 1.26
C TYR A 220 20.51 7.75 2.24
N LEU A 221 20.80 6.46 2.49
CA LEU A 221 21.77 6.02 3.48
C LEU A 221 22.97 5.26 2.92
N LEU A 222 22.82 4.62 1.77
CA LEU A 222 23.88 3.83 1.14
C LEU A 222 24.77 4.70 0.21
N HIS A 223 25.50 5.64 0.79
CA HIS A 223 26.58 6.40 0.14
C HIS A 223 27.95 6.05 0.67
#